data_5c1efd7b6602f91a15df16d63cd1100a
#
_entry.id   5c1efd7b6602f91a15df16d63cd1100a
#
_cell.length_a   1.000
_cell.length_b   1.000
_cell.length_c   1.000
_cell.angle_alpha   90.00
_cell.angle_beta   90.00
_cell.angle_gamma   90.00
#
_symmetry.space_group_name_H-M   'P 1'
#
loop_
_entity.id
_entity.type
_entity.pdbx_description
1 polymer ?
#
loop_
_entity_poly.entity_id
_entity_poly.type
_entity_poly.pdbx_seq_one_letter_code
_entity_poly.pdbx_strand_id
1 'polypeptide(L)'
;MDPTALPTSEDVLAVLRGVIDPELGSDIVDLGMARAAEVGADGAVVVTIALTTAGCPLRAQIQQDVRARVGSLPGVTSVTLDWTEMTDEQRSTAMGKARFNVSQRPEETSVPLAAKVILIASGKGGVGKSSVTVNLAAALAAKGLTVGVLDADIWGFSVPRMLGVEGRLAGVAHEGRKQMTPIERRIGDGVVRVVSMGLLVDDEETALMWRGLMLNRGVQHFLQDVRWGDDLDYLLVDMPPGTGDVQMGVAKLIPRAEVIVVTTPARAAQKVAIRAVGMARKSYLRVAGVIENMSAFHCDHGETYALFGEGGGRQLATDAGAPLLGEIPLESSVSAGGDLGTPVALGDGPAAEAFRAIADHIVEEAVPLTAMAGCSARMLDAAVAALDARDADGGPEATGVGGTHVPTPSSR
;
A
#
# COMPACT_ATOMS: atom_id res chain seq x y z
N MET A 1 4.35 19.35 21.05
CA MET A 1 4.96 18.47 22.07
C MET A 1 6.33 19.02 22.38
N ASP A 2 6.72 19.02 23.64
CA ASP A 2 8.07 19.40 24.04
C ASP A 2 9.05 18.36 23.44
N PRO A 3 10.04 18.76 22.63
CA PRO A 3 10.95 17.82 21.98
C PRO A 3 11.88 17.06 22.96
N THR A 4 11.82 17.38 24.25
CA THR A 4 12.61 16.76 25.30
C THR A 4 11.81 15.78 26.19
N ALA A 5 10.50 15.68 26.01
CA ALA A 5 9.66 14.77 26.79
C ALA A 5 9.78 13.34 26.24
N LEU A 6 10.06 12.38 27.15
CA LEU A 6 10.03 10.94 26.80
C LEU A 6 8.61 10.54 26.36
N PRO A 7 8.48 9.64 25.38
CA PRO A 7 7.18 9.13 24.97
C PRO A 7 6.55 8.31 26.11
N THR A 8 5.24 8.33 26.17
CA THR A 8 4.49 7.47 27.09
C THR A 8 4.31 6.06 26.48
N SER A 9 3.96 5.07 27.30
CA SER A 9 3.57 3.74 26.80
C SER A 9 2.42 3.81 25.78
N GLU A 10 1.52 4.79 25.94
CA GLU A 10 0.40 5.01 25.04
C GLU A 10 0.85 5.56 23.68
N ASP A 11 1.84 6.47 23.66
CA ASP A 11 2.46 6.97 22.43
C ASP A 11 3.16 5.84 21.67
N VAL A 12 3.86 4.95 22.38
CA VAL A 12 4.50 3.78 21.78
C VAL A 12 3.45 2.84 21.18
N LEU A 13 2.38 2.52 21.90
CA LEU A 13 1.29 1.69 21.35
C LEU A 13 0.60 2.35 20.16
N ALA A 14 0.47 3.67 20.17
CA ALA A 14 -0.13 4.41 19.05
C ALA A 14 0.68 4.27 17.76
N VAL A 15 2.01 4.33 17.79
CA VAL A 15 2.85 4.13 16.61
C VAL A 15 2.91 2.65 16.19
N LEU A 16 2.77 1.72 17.14
CA LEU A 16 2.69 0.28 16.86
C LEU A 16 1.43 -0.14 16.12
N ARG A 17 0.34 0.66 16.13
CA ARG A 17 -0.82 0.47 15.24
C ARG A 17 -0.46 0.60 13.75
N GLY A 18 0.68 1.16 13.43
CA GLY A 18 1.20 1.17 12.07
C GLY A 18 1.95 -0.11 11.66
N VAL A 19 2.25 -1.02 12.60
CA VAL A 19 2.87 -2.31 12.30
C VAL A 19 1.78 -3.32 11.98
N ILE A 20 1.75 -3.77 10.73
CA ILE A 20 0.75 -4.73 10.25
C ILE A 20 1.37 -6.12 10.26
N ASP A 21 0.67 -7.10 10.83
CA ASP A 21 1.03 -8.50 10.64
C ASP A 21 0.75 -8.91 9.19
N PRO A 22 1.77 -9.29 8.41
CA PRO A 22 1.58 -9.57 6.98
C PRO A 22 0.72 -10.80 6.69
N GLU A 23 0.61 -11.74 7.64
CA GLU A 23 -0.21 -12.95 7.49
C GLU A 23 -1.67 -12.68 7.81
N LEU A 24 -1.93 -11.89 8.84
CA LEU A 24 -3.28 -11.64 9.34
C LEU A 24 -3.90 -10.34 8.79
N GLY A 25 -3.10 -9.50 8.09
CA GLY A 25 -3.56 -8.28 7.45
C GLY A 25 -4.12 -7.21 8.39
N SER A 26 -3.78 -7.28 9.69
CA SER A 26 -4.27 -6.38 10.73
C SER A 26 -3.12 -5.89 11.61
N ASP A 27 -3.29 -4.73 12.25
CA ASP A 27 -2.24 -4.18 13.10
C ASP A 27 -2.01 -5.03 14.37
N ILE A 28 -0.74 -5.10 14.80
CA ILE A 28 -0.32 -5.95 15.92
C ILE A 28 -0.93 -5.55 17.27
N VAL A 29 -1.42 -4.31 17.41
CA VAL A 29 -2.10 -3.83 18.63
C VAL A 29 -3.53 -4.34 18.62
N ASP A 30 -4.26 -4.21 17.51
CA ASP A 30 -5.63 -4.73 17.38
C ASP A 30 -5.68 -6.25 17.51
N LEU A 31 -4.74 -6.95 16.92
CA LEU A 31 -4.60 -8.40 17.08
C LEU A 31 -4.24 -8.83 18.51
N GLY A 32 -3.86 -7.88 19.39
CA GLY A 32 -3.40 -8.18 20.73
C GLY A 32 -2.01 -8.83 20.78
N MET A 33 -1.23 -8.68 19.72
CA MET A 33 0.18 -9.11 19.68
C MET A 33 1.07 -8.15 20.49
N ALA A 34 0.94 -6.83 20.30
CA ALA A 34 1.60 -5.85 21.13
C ALA A 34 0.91 -5.78 22.51
N ARG A 35 1.60 -6.29 23.54
CA ARG A 35 1.06 -6.49 24.89
C ARG A 35 1.33 -5.33 25.83
N ALA A 36 2.56 -4.89 25.84
CA ALA A 36 3.04 -3.85 26.72
C ALA A 36 4.17 -3.08 26.05
N ALA A 37 4.30 -1.83 26.42
CA ALA A 37 5.44 -1.00 26.09
C ALA A 37 5.90 -0.30 27.38
N GLU A 38 7.14 -0.54 27.78
CA GLU A 38 7.76 0.07 28.94
C GLU A 38 8.80 1.08 28.48
N VAL A 39 8.74 2.30 29.01
CA VAL A 39 9.66 3.38 28.68
C VAL A 39 10.51 3.69 29.91
N GLY A 40 11.80 3.45 29.80
CA GLY A 40 12.77 3.76 30.86
C GLY A 40 13.08 5.25 30.94
N ALA A 41 13.52 5.71 32.11
CA ALA A 41 13.91 7.10 32.33
C ALA A 41 15.10 7.55 31.47
N ASP A 42 15.85 6.63 30.92
CA ASP A 42 16.98 6.82 29.98
C ASP A 42 16.54 6.82 28.50
N GLY A 43 15.23 6.71 28.24
CA GLY A 43 14.68 6.61 26.86
C GLY A 43 14.78 5.22 26.24
N ALA A 44 15.21 4.21 26.96
CA ALA A 44 15.14 2.82 26.48
C ALA A 44 13.69 2.32 26.49
N VAL A 45 13.25 1.75 25.37
CA VAL A 45 11.89 1.22 25.22
C VAL A 45 11.94 -0.30 25.08
N VAL A 46 11.16 -1.01 25.90
CA VAL A 46 10.95 -2.45 25.80
C VAL A 46 9.53 -2.70 25.32
N VAL A 47 9.38 -3.39 24.18
CA VAL A 47 8.07 -3.76 23.62
C VAL A 47 7.88 -5.26 23.74
N THR A 48 6.85 -5.69 24.46
CA THR A 48 6.48 -7.10 24.55
C THR A 48 5.53 -7.48 23.42
N ILE A 49 5.94 -8.44 22.59
CA ILE A 49 5.17 -8.95 21.45
C ILE A 49 4.90 -10.44 21.60
N ALA A 50 3.61 -10.81 21.57
CA ALA A 50 3.17 -12.20 21.58
C ALA A 50 2.94 -12.68 20.14
N LEU A 51 3.69 -13.71 19.75
CA LEU A 51 3.54 -14.35 18.44
C LEU A 51 2.46 -15.44 18.48
N THR A 52 1.81 -15.67 17.36
CA THR A 52 0.83 -16.78 17.21
C THR A 52 1.50 -18.14 17.31
N THR A 53 2.77 -18.24 16.92
CA THR A 53 3.62 -19.44 17.04
C THR A 53 5.07 -19.04 17.31
N ALA A 54 5.81 -19.87 18.08
CA ALA A 54 7.23 -19.62 18.40
C ALA A 54 8.15 -19.56 17.16
N GLY A 55 7.77 -20.20 16.07
CA GLY A 55 8.54 -20.29 14.82
C GLY A 55 8.06 -19.32 13.72
N CYS A 56 7.42 -18.20 14.06
CA CYS A 56 6.91 -17.26 13.07
C CYS A 56 8.03 -16.74 12.15
N PRO A 57 7.96 -17.01 10.83
CA PRO A 57 9.00 -16.58 9.88
C PRO A 57 9.03 -15.06 9.71
N LEU A 58 7.96 -14.37 10.06
CA LEU A 58 7.83 -12.90 9.95
C LEU A 58 8.37 -12.15 11.17
N ARG A 59 8.91 -12.86 12.16
CA ARG A 59 9.49 -12.25 13.37
C ARG A 59 10.51 -11.17 13.04
N ALA A 60 11.36 -11.40 12.04
CA ALA A 60 12.39 -10.45 11.62
C ALA A 60 11.77 -9.16 11.05
N GLN A 61 10.73 -9.29 10.23
CA GLN A 61 10.04 -8.14 9.62
C GLN A 61 9.29 -7.32 10.69
N ILE A 62 8.52 -7.97 11.56
CA ILE A 62 7.85 -7.29 12.68
C ILE A 62 8.88 -6.56 13.57
N GLN A 63 10.02 -7.21 13.85
CA GLN A 63 11.10 -6.59 14.63
C GLN A 63 11.64 -5.33 13.98
N GLN A 64 11.88 -5.37 12.67
CA GLN A 64 12.39 -4.23 11.91
C GLN A 64 11.37 -3.07 11.92
N ASP A 65 10.10 -3.36 11.64
CA ASP A 65 9.04 -2.36 11.63
C ASP A 65 8.82 -1.73 13.01
N VAL A 66 8.81 -2.53 14.08
CA VAL A 66 8.70 -2.03 15.45
C VAL A 66 9.88 -1.13 15.79
N ARG A 67 11.12 -1.55 15.50
CA ARG A 67 12.31 -0.75 15.78
C ARG A 67 12.32 0.56 15.00
N ALA A 68 11.97 0.54 13.72
CA ALA A 68 11.91 1.73 12.90
C ALA A 68 10.89 2.75 13.44
N ARG A 69 9.69 2.29 13.80
CA ARG A 69 8.60 3.16 14.25
C ARG A 69 8.81 3.68 15.66
N VAL A 70 9.16 2.81 16.60
CA VAL A 70 9.38 3.22 17.99
C VAL A 70 10.66 4.04 18.11
N GLY A 71 11.72 3.68 17.35
CA GLY A 71 12.97 4.44 17.32
C GLY A 71 12.84 5.83 16.70
N SER A 72 11.77 6.11 15.94
CA SER A 72 11.51 7.46 15.41
C SER A 72 10.84 8.41 16.42
N LEU A 73 10.41 7.90 17.58
CA LEU A 73 9.83 8.75 18.62
C LEU A 73 10.89 9.62 19.29
N PRO A 74 10.59 10.90 19.55
CA PRO A 74 11.51 11.78 20.27
C PRO A 74 11.87 11.19 21.65
N GLY A 75 13.14 11.28 22.02
CA GLY A 75 13.64 10.82 23.32
C GLY A 75 13.91 9.31 23.42
N VAL A 76 13.60 8.51 22.40
CA VAL A 76 13.92 7.08 22.38
C VAL A 76 15.40 6.89 22.06
N THR A 77 16.13 6.19 22.93
CA THR A 77 17.56 5.90 22.79
C THR A 77 17.84 4.50 22.27
N SER A 78 16.97 3.53 22.64
CA SER A 78 17.08 2.15 22.18
C SER A 78 15.70 1.46 22.20
N VAL A 79 15.53 0.44 21.34
CA VAL A 79 14.31 -0.37 21.28
C VAL A 79 14.66 -1.84 21.38
N THR A 80 14.15 -2.48 22.43
CA THR A 80 14.28 -3.91 22.68
C THR A 80 12.91 -4.57 22.56
N LEU A 81 12.85 -5.75 21.92
CA LEU A 81 11.63 -6.54 21.82
C LEU A 81 11.75 -7.77 22.73
N ASP A 82 10.76 -7.90 23.60
CA ASP A 82 10.55 -9.12 24.38
C ASP A 82 9.48 -9.98 23.68
N TRP A 83 9.87 -11.20 23.32
CA TRP A 83 9.03 -12.10 22.56
C TRP A 83 8.37 -13.14 23.44
N THR A 84 7.06 -13.19 23.38
CA THR A 84 6.26 -14.20 24.06
C THR A 84 5.42 -14.98 23.08
N GLU A 85 4.79 -16.03 23.50
CA GLU A 85 3.84 -16.82 22.72
C GLU A 85 2.42 -16.58 23.21
N MET A 86 1.47 -16.51 22.27
CA MET A 86 0.04 -16.40 22.60
C MET A 86 -0.46 -17.69 23.22
N THR A 87 -1.28 -17.57 24.26
CA THR A 87 -2.10 -18.70 24.73
C THR A 87 -3.11 -19.09 23.68
N ASP A 88 -3.71 -20.28 23.80
CA ASP A 88 -4.72 -20.76 22.85
C ASP A 88 -5.95 -19.84 22.79
N GLU A 89 -6.38 -19.28 23.94
CA GLU A 89 -7.47 -18.31 24.03
C GLU A 89 -7.13 -17.00 23.31
N GLN A 90 -5.93 -16.50 23.51
CA GLN A 90 -5.43 -15.28 22.86
C GLN A 90 -5.29 -15.46 21.35
N ARG A 91 -4.79 -16.62 20.91
CA ARG A 91 -4.69 -17.00 19.51
C ARG A 91 -6.10 -17.08 18.89
N SER A 92 -7.06 -17.70 19.57
CA SER A 92 -8.44 -17.76 19.12
C SER A 92 -9.05 -16.38 18.95
N THR A 93 -8.78 -15.45 19.90
CA THR A 93 -9.27 -14.06 19.84
C THR A 93 -8.62 -13.30 18.66
N ALA A 94 -7.32 -13.41 18.47
CA ALA A 94 -6.60 -12.79 17.35
C ALA A 94 -7.12 -13.30 15.99
N MET A 95 -7.30 -14.62 15.87
CA MET A 95 -7.88 -15.24 14.67
C MET A 95 -9.35 -14.85 14.45
N GLY A 96 -10.12 -14.67 15.54
CA GLY A 96 -11.49 -14.15 15.48
C GLY A 96 -11.56 -12.74 14.92
N LYS A 97 -10.66 -11.87 15.37
CA LYS A 97 -10.53 -10.50 14.86
C LYS A 97 -10.05 -10.47 13.40
N ALA A 98 -9.05 -11.27 13.07
CA ALA A 98 -8.59 -11.39 11.69
C ALA A 98 -9.71 -11.87 10.75
N ARG A 99 -10.50 -12.88 11.16
CA ARG A 99 -11.68 -13.36 10.42
C ARG A 99 -12.76 -12.29 10.28
N PHE A 100 -13.04 -11.54 11.36
CA PHE A 100 -13.97 -10.42 11.30
C PHE A 100 -13.50 -9.36 10.31
N ASN A 101 -12.21 -9.00 10.34
CA ASN A 101 -11.62 -8.05 9.39
C ASN A 101 -11.69 -8.58 7.94
N VAL A 102 -11.49 -9.89 7.73
CA VAL A 102 -11.67 -10.55 6.42
C VAL A 102 -13.15 -10.65 6.01
N SER A 103 -14.09 -10.86 6.96
CA SER A 103 -15.54 -10.91 6.67
C SER A 103 -16.15 -9.53 6.35
N GLN A 104 -15.50 -8.46 6.74
CA GLN A 104 -15.74 -7.10 6.26
C GLN A 104 -15.16 -6.89 4.84
N ARG A 105 -14.97 -7.99 4.08
CA ARG A 105 -14.26 -7.99 2.81
C ARG A 105 -14.72 -6.83 1.94
N PRO A 106 -13.75 -6.05 1.41
CA PRO A 106 -14.01 -5.23 0.25
C PRO A 106 -14.49 -6.14 -0.88
N GLU A 107 -15.25 -5.56 -1.80
CA GLU A 107 -15.68 -6.26 -3.01
C GLU A 107 -14.48 -6.98 -3.65
N GLU A 108 -14.67 -8.21 -4.14
CA GLU A 108 -13.62 -9.03 -4.73
C GLU A 108 -12.85 -8.26 -5.80
N THR A 109 -11.54 -8.25 -5.68
CA THR A 109 -10.66 -7.66 -6.69
C THR A 109 -9.96 -8.76 -7.49
N SER A 110 -9.65 -8.48 -8.75
CA SER A 110 -8.87 -9.38 -9.62
C SER A 110 -7.35 -9.32 -9.36
N VAL A 111 -6.94 -8.51 -8.37
CA VAL A 111 -5.53 -8.40 -7.98
C VAL A 111 -5.14 -9.61 -7.14
N PRO A 112 -4.15 -10.43 -7.57
CA PRO A 112 -3.75 -11.63 -6.86
C PRO A 112 -3.39 -11.34 -5.41
N LEU A 113 -3.79 -12.22 -4.48
CA LEU A 113 -3.52 -12.05 -3.05
C LEU A 113 -2.01 -12.05 -2.73
N ALA A 114 -1.21 -12.76 -3.52
CA ALA A 114 0.24 -12.79 -3.40
C ALA A 114 0.90 -11.47 -3.81
N ALA A 115 0.26 -10.71 -4.72
CA ALA A 115 0.79 -9.44 -5.19
C ALA A 115 0.84 -8.39 -4.08
N LYS A 116 1.96 -7.70 -3.96
CA LYS A 116 2.09 -6.53 -3.09
C LYS A 116 1.51 -5.30 -3.77
N VAL A 117 0.66 -4.57 -3.07
CA VAL A 117 0.02 -3.37 -3.62
C VAL A 117 0.57 -2.14 -2.93
N ILE A 118 1.10 -1.22 -3.71
CA ILE A 118 1.70 0.03 -3.23
C ILE A 118 0.94 1.22 -3.83
N LEU A 119 0.32 2.01 -2.98
CA LEU A 119 -0.32 3.25 -3.36
C LEU A 119 0.72 4.37 -3.34
N ILE A 120 1.03 4.93 -4.49
CA ILE A 120 1.93 6.09 -4.57
C ILE A 120 1.07 7.35 -4.42
N ALA A 121 1.17 7.97 -3.26
CA ALA A 121 0.34 9.10 -2.85
C ALA A 121 1.15 10.39 -2.72
N SER A 122 0.48 11.52 -2.87
CA SER A 122 1.07 12.84 -2.60
C SER A 122 0.04 13.79 -2.03
N GLY A 123 0.49 14.75 -1.25
CA GLY A 123 -0.40 15.76 -0.67
C GLY A 123 -0.91 16.78 -1.69
N LYS A 124 -0.13 17.08 -2.74
CA LYS A 124 -0.45 18.05 -3.80
C LYS A 124 0.04 17.58 -5.16
N GLY A 125 -0.49 18.15 -6.23
CA GLY A 125 0.01 17.98 -7.58
C GLY A 125 1.40 18.61 -7.79
N GLY A 126 2.11 18.15 -8.83
CA GLY A 126 3.39 18.73 -9.25
C GLY A 126 4.62 18.30 -8.41
N VAL A 127 4.50 17.31 -7.53
CA VAL A 127 5.66 16.74 -6.80
C VAL A 127 6.38 15.62 -7.58
N GLY A 128 5.91 15.29 -8.79
CA GLY A 128 6.48 14.24 -9.62
C GLY A 128 6.04 12.83 -9.24
N LYS A 129 4.86 12.67 -8.62
CA LYS A 129 4.30 11.39 -8.20
C LYS A 129 4.30 10.34 -9.34
N SER A 130 3.73 10.67 -10.50
CA SER A 130 3.65 9.77 -11.66
C SER A 130 5.03 9.44 -12.23
N SER A 131 5.98 10.41 -12.24
CA SER A 131 7.39 10.14 -12.60
C SER A 131 8.02 9.12 -11.64
N VAL A 132 7.75 9.25 -10.34
CA VAL A 132 8.22 8.29 -9.34
C VAL A 132 7.60 6.92 -9.60
N THR A 133 6.27 6.85 -9.79
CA THR A 133 5.55 5.59 -10.06
C THR A 133 6.13 4.86 -11.27
N VAL A 134 6.31 5.57 -12.38
CA VAL A 134 6.80 5.01 -13.65
C VAL A 134 8.25 4.52 -13.53
N ASN A 135 9.12 5.31 -12.91
CA ASN A 135 10.53 4.94 -12.77
C ASN A 135 10.72 3.80 -11.77
N LEU A 136 9.95 3.74 -10.70
CA LEU A 136 9.94 2.60 -9.78
C LEU A 136 9.43 1.33 -10.47
N ALA A 137 8.35 1.42 -11.26
CA ALA A 137 7.86 0.28 -12.03
C ALA A 137 8.91 -0.25 -12.99
N ALA A 138 9.61 0.65 -13.69
CA ALA A 138 10.69 0.29 -14.61
C ALA A 138 11.89 -0.33 -13.88
N ALA A 139 12.29 0.24 -12.74
CA ALA A 139 13.39 -0.29 -11.91
C ALA A 139 13.08 -1.67 -11.34
N LEU A 140 11.85 -1.90 -10.85
CA LEU A 140 11.40 -3.18 -10.36
C LEU A 140 11.34 -4.23 -11.48
N ALA A 141 10.79 -3.87 -12.65
CA ALA A 141 10.75 -4.78 -13.80
C ALA A 141 12.16 -5.11 -14.31
N ALA A 142 13.11 -4.17 -14.29
CA ALA A 142 14.51 -4.44 -14.64
C ALA A 142 15.17 -5.49 -13.74
N LYS A 143 14.61 -5.78 -12.56
CA LYS A 143 15.02 -6.87 -11.67
C LYS A 143 14.37 -8.23 -12.01
N GLY A 144 13.64 -8.33 -13.12
CA GLY A 144 12.94 -9.54 -13.54
C GLY A 144 11.54 -9.71 -12.94
N LEU A 145 11.00 -8.67 -12.27
CA LEU A 145 9.68 -8.74 -11.62
C LEU A 145 8.55 -8.42 -12.60
N THR A 146 7.36 -8.97 -12.33
CA THR A 146 6.11 -8.61 -13.00
C THR A 146 5.42 -7.50 -12.21
N VAL A 147 5.33 -6.32 -12.80
CA VAL A 147 4.84 -5.10 -12.13
C VAL A 147 3.60 -4.57 -12.83
N GLY A 148 2.47 -4.51 -12.13
CA GLY A 148 1.29 -3.79 -12.56
C GLY A 148 1.43 -2.29 -12.26
N VAL A 149 0.96 -1.44 -13.16
CA VAL A 149 0.80 -0.01 -12.92
C VAL A 149 -0.64 0.38 -13.22
N LEU A 150 -1.36 0.81 -12.20
CA LEU A 150 -2.69 1.38 -12.32
C LEU A 150 -2.61 2.89 -12.19
N ASP A 151 -2.90 3.61 -13.27
CA ASP A 151 -3.05 5.06 -13.26
C ASP A 151 -4.47 5.41 -12.79
N ALA A 152 -4.58 5.80 -11.53
CA ALA A 152 -5.84 6.22 -10.91
C ALA A 152 -6.03 7.74 -10.93
N ASP A 153 -5.10 8.52 -11.50
CA ASP A 153 -5.25 9.96 -11.73
C ASP A 153 -5.98 10.22 -13.06
N ILE A 154 -7.29 9.97 -13.05
CA ILE A 154 -8.14 9.97 -14.24
C ILE A 154 -8.16 11.33 -14.96
N TRP A 155 -7.94 12.43 -14.24
CA TRP A 155 -7.93 13.79 -14.81
C TRP A 155 -6.59 14.18 -15.42
N GLY A 156 -5.50 13.56 -14.95
CA GLY A 156 -4.14 13.90 -15.35
C GLY A 156 -3.34 12.63 -15.68
N PHE A 157 -4.01 11.65 -16.31
CA PHE A 157 -3.34 10.41 -16.68
C PHE A 157 -2.11 10.70 -17.53
N SER A 158 -0.98 10.12 -17.15
CA SER A 158 0.30 10.36 -17.84
C SER A 158 1.16 9.10 -17.92
N VAL A 159 0.81 8.07 -17.16
CA VAL A 159 1.58 6.83 -17.06
C VAL A 159 1.81 6.14 -18.42
N PRO A 160 0.81 5.98 -19.33
CA PRO A 160 1.06 5.33 -20.61
C PRO A 160 2.14 6.04 -21.42
N ARG A 161 2.05 7.36 -21.58
CA ARG A 161 3.04 8.16 -22.31
C ARG A 161 4.42 8.03 -21.68
N MET A 162 4.52 8.18 -20.36
CA MET A 162 5.79 8.12 -19.64
C MET A 162 6.43 6.73 -19.66
N LEU A 163 5.64 5.69 -19.86
CA LEU A 163 6.12 4.31 -20.08
C LEU A 163 6.28 3.96 -21.58
N GLY A 164 6.02 4.87 -22.50
CA GLY A 164 6.08 4.57 -23.94
C GLY A 164 5.14 3.42 -24.34
N VAL A 165 3.97 3.38 -23.71
CA VAL A 165 2.95 2.35 -23.95
C VAL A 165 1.82 2.95 -24.75
N GLU A 166 1.56 2.38 -25.93
CA GLU A 166 0.51 2.79 -26.84
C GLU A 166 -0.51 1.66 -27.03
N GLY A 167 -1.72 2.00 -27.42
CA GLY A 167 -2.76 1.04 -27.72
C GLY A 167 -4.00 1.23 -26.88
N ARG A 168 -4.90 0.24 -26.91
CA ARG A 168 -6.19 0.25 -26.19
C ARG A 168 -6.33 -0.97 -25.31
N LEU A 169 -6.96 -0.80 -24.17
CA LEU A 169 -7.36 -1.91 -23.31
C LEU A 169 -8.39 -2.78 -24.07
N ALA A 170 -8.03 -4.03 -24.32
CA ALA A 170 -8.90 -4.99 -24.98
C ALA A 170 -9.84 -5.66 -23.97
N GLY A 171 -11.13 -5.65 -24.30
CA GLY A 171 -12.11 -6.46 -23.55
C GLY A 171 -12.08 -7.91 -24.04
N VAL A 172 -11.76 -8.85 -23.19
CA VAL A 172 -11.76 -10.30 -23.48
C VAL A 172 -12.85 -10.97 -22.66
N ALA A 173 -13.61 -11.90 -23.27
CA ALA A 173 -14.53 -12.74 -22.52
C ALA A 173 -13.74 -13.87 -21.85
N HIS A 174 -13.77 -13.94 -20.53
CA HIS A 174 -13.16 -15.00 -19.74
C HIS A 174 -14.16 -15.49 -18.70
N GLU A 175 -14.40 -16.81 -18.65
CA GLU A 175 -15.36 -17.45 -17.72
C GLU A 175 -16.74 -16.77 -17.68
N GLY A 176 -17.23 -16.30 -18.83
CA GLY A 176 -18.54 -15.65 -18.96
C GLY A 176 -18.59 -14.19 -18.47
N ARG A 177 -17.46 -13.62 -17.99
CA ARG A 177 -17.31 -12.21 -17.63
C ARG A 177 -16.48 -11.46 -18.68
N LYS A 178 -16.79 -10.20 -18.90
CA LYS A 178 -15.99 -9.33 -19.76
C LYS A 178 -14.87 -8.74 -18.93
N GLN A 179 -13.62 -9.18 -19.18
CA GLN A 179 -12.43 -8.67 -18.51
C GLN A 179 -11.58 -7.82 -19.44
N MET A 180 -10.77 -6.95 -18.88
CA MET A 180 -9.80 -6.13 -19.61
C MET A 180 -8.41 -6.74 -19.50
N THR A 181 -7.65 -6.71 -20.59
CA THR A 181 -6.24 -7.11 -20.58
C THR A 181 -5.37 -5.86 -20.50
N PRO A 182 -4.44 -5.77 -19.53
CA PRO A 182 -3.48 -4.66 -19.46
C PRO A 182 -2.56 -4.66 -20.69
N ILE A 183 -2.01 -3.49 -21.00
CA ILE A 183 -0.98 -3.41 -22.05
C ILE A 183 0.37 -3.72 -21.40
N GLU A 184 1.14 -4.60 -22.02
CA GLU A 184 2.41 -5.06 -21.50
C GLU A 184 3.59 -4.36 -22.18
N ARG A 185 4.58 -3.98 -21.36
CA ARG A 185 5.91 -3.55 -21.80
C ARG A 185 6.97 -4.42 -21.14
N ARG A 186 7.81 -5.07 -21.95
CA ARG A 186 8.96 -5.83 -21.45
C ARG A 186 10.12 -4.90 -21.12
N ILE A 187 10.76 -5.13 -19.97
CA ILE A 187 11.93 -4.41 -19.49
C ILE A 187 12.92 -5.44 -18.94
N GLY A 188 13.99 -5.72 -19.70
CA GLY A 188 14.88 -6.83 -19.36
C GLY A 188 14.13 -8.17 -19.32
N ASP A 189 14.28 -8.89 -18.23
CA ASP A 189 13.58 -10.17 -17.98
C ASP A 189 12.19 -9.97 -17.35
N GLY A 190 11.85 -8.76 -16.92
CA GLY A 190 10.57 -8.45 -16.30
C GLY A 190 9.57 -7.82 -17.25
N VAL A 191 8.38 -7.55 -16.71
CA VAL A 191 7.23 -7.01 -17.45
C VAL A 191 6.54 -5.93 -16.63
N VAL A 192 6.16 -4.82 -17.30
CA VAL A 192 5.23 -3.83 -16.74
C VAL A 192 3.88 -3.98 -17.43
N ARG A 193 2.82 -4.20 -16.65
CA ARG A 193 1.41 -4.27 -17.07
C ARG A 193 0.71 -2.95 -16.76
N VAL A 194 0.26 -2.25 -17.78
CA VAL A 194 -0.25 -0.88 -17.64
C VAL A 194 -1.75 -0.82 -17.85
N VAL A 195 -2.44 -0.18 -16.93
CA VAL A 195 -3.86 0.16 -17.02
C VAL A 195 -4.04 1.64 -16.66
N SER A 196 -4.69 2.37 -17.55
CA SER A 196 -4.99 3.80 -17.37
C SER A 196 -6.29 4.15 -18.10
N MET A 197 -6.96 5.17 -17.63
CA MET A 197 -8.11 5.75 -18.37
C MET A 197 -7.70 6.28 -19.75
N GLY A 198 -6.46 6.76 -19.91
CA GLY A 198 -5.92 7.17 -21.20
C GLY A 198 -5.94 6.08 -22.27
N LEU A 199 -5.93 4.80 -21.85
CA LEU A 199 -5.99 3.65 -22.77
C LEU A 199 -7.43 3.24 -23.14
N LEU A 200 -8.45 3.93 -22.60
CA LEU A 200 -9.87 3.72 -22.92
C LEU A 200 -10.44 4.82 -23.85
N VAL A 201 -9.74 5.95 -23.98
CA VAL A 201 -10.16 7.09 -24.82
C VAL A 201 -9.40 7.10 -26.12
N ASP A 202 -10.01 7.69 -27.16
CA ASP A 202 -9.41 7.76 -28.50
C ASP A 202 -8.34 8.84 -28.61
N ASP A 203 -8.43 9.88 -27.76
CA ASP A 203 -7.57 11.05 -27.79
C ASP A 203 -7.31 11.54 -26.35
N GLU A 204 -6.05 11.74 -25.99
CA GLU A 204 -5.65 12.28 -24.69
C GLU A 204 -6.19 13.70 -24.46
N GLU A 205 -6.49 14.46 -25.53
CA GLU A 205 -7.05 15.80 -25.44
C GLU A 205 -8.56 15.79 -25.14
N THR A 206 -9.20 14.61 -25.16
CA THR A 206 -10.63 14.50 -24.86
C THR A 206 -10.91 14.82 -23.40
N ALA A 207 -11.58 15.93 -23.13
CA ALA A 207 -11.99 16.32 -21.78
C ALA A 207 -13.02 15.32 -21.22
N LEU A 208 -12.59 14.48 -20.30
CA LEU A 208 -13.47 13.54 -19.59
C LEU A 208 -14.28 14.27 -18.52
N MET A 209 -15.57 14.51 -18.79
CA MET A 209 -16.50 15.16 -17.84
C MET A 209 -17.04 14.14 -16.81
N TRP A 210 -16.17 13.47 -16.07
CA TRP A 210 -16.56 12.48 -15.07
C TRP A 210 -16.75 13.12 -13.69
N ARG A 211 -17.84 12.78 -13.01
CA ARG A 211 -18.10 13.22 -11.63
C ARG A 211 -17.52 12.18 -10.64
N GLY A 212 -17.17 12.60 -9.42
CA GLY A 212 -16.47 11.79 -8.42
C GLY A 212 -16.95 10.35 -8.24
N LEU A 213 -18.27 10.09 -8.26
CA LEU A 213 -18.81 8.72 -8.18
C LEU A 213 -18.45 7.84 -9.39
N MET A 214 -18.29 8.43 -10.58
CA MET A 214 -17.89 7.69 -11.79
C MET A 214 -16.40 7.38 -11.77
N LEU A 215 -15.57 8.25 -11.16
CA LEU A 215 -14.13 8.03 -10.99
C LEU A 215 -13.88 6.81 -10.10
N ASN A 216 -14.57 6.74 -8.95
CA ASN A 216 -14.48 5.59 -8.06
C ASN A 216 -14.88 4.29 -8.75
N ARG A 217 -15.96 4.32 -9.56
CA ARG A 217 -16.37 3.16 -10.35
C ARG A 217 -15.33 2.76 -11.39
N GLY A 218 -14.69 3.73 -12.08
CA GLY A 218 -13.62 3.45 -13.04
C GLY A 218 -12.46 2.72 -12.38
N VAL A 219 -11.96 3.23 -11.28
CA VAL A 219 -10.88 2.57 -10.51
C VAL A 219 -11.32 1.21 -9.95
N GLN A 220 -12.57 1.09 -9.48
CA GLN A 220 -13.15 -0.17 -9.05
C GLN A 220 -13.16 -1.20 -10.17
N HIS A 221 -13.61 -0.84 -11.38
CA HIS A 221 -13.54 -1.72 -12.55
C HIS A 221 -12.13 -2.14 -12.90
N PHE A 222 -11.14 -1.25 -12.80
CA PHE A 222 -9.75 -1.62 -13.02
C PHE A 222 -9.21 -2.61 -11.97
N LEU A 223 -9.70 -2.55 -10.75
CA LEU A 223 -9.31 -3.49 -9.71
C LEU A 223 -10.08 -4.82 -9.76
N GLN A 224 -11.29 -4.82 -10.33
CA GLN A 224 -12.17 -6.00 -10.37
C GLN A 224 -12.14 -6.73 -11.71
N ASP A 225 -12.07 -5.99 -12.82
CA ASP A 225 -12.28 -6.52 -14.16
C ASP A 225 -11.01 -6.60 -15.02
N VAL A 226 -9.84 -6.17 -14.49
CA VAL A 226 -8.57 -6.29 -15.20
C VAL A 226 -7.91 -7.63 -14.87
N ARG A 227 -7.48 -8.34 -15.87
CA ARG A 227 -6.71 -9.58 -15.73
C ARG A 227 -5.23 -9.27 -15.45
N TRP A 228 -4.90 -9.02 -14.20
CA TRP A 228 -3.52 -8.70 -13.79
C TRP A 228 -2.54 -9.86 -13.93
N GLY A 229 -3.02 -11.13 -13.91
CA GLY A 229 -2.22 -12.36 -13.98
C GLY A 229 -1.75 -12.84 -12.61
N ASP A 230 -1.70 -14.15 -12.42
CA ASP A 230 -1.32 -14.79 -11.13
C ASP A 230 0.16 -14.62 -10.80
N ASP A 231 0.97 -14.26 -11.79
CA ASP A 231 2.40 -14.00 -11.70
C ASP A 231 2.75 -12.54 -11.34
N LEU A 232 1.76 -11.74 -10.94
CA LEU A 232 1.97 -10.35 -10.54
C LEU A 232 2.71 -10.30 -9.20
N ASP A 233 3.89 -9.65 -9.17
CA ASP A 233 4.68 -9.42 -7.96
C ASP A 233 4.24 -8.14 -7.23
N TYR A 234 4.17 -7.03 -7.96
CA TYR A 234 3.79 -5.73 -7.43
C TYR A 234 2.69 -5.08 -8.26
N LEU A 235 1.76 -4.39 -7.60
CA LEU A 235 0.84 -3.43 -8.22
C LEU A 235 1.13 -2.04 -7.66
N LEU A 236 1.67 -1.16 -8.50
CA LEU A 236 1.82 0.27 -8.18
C LEU A 236 0.57 1.01 -8.62
N VAL A 237 -0.06 1.72 -7.70
CA VAL A 237 -1.24 2.55 -8.01
C VAL A 237 -0.82 4.01 -7.96
N ASP A 238 -0.81 4.67 -9.11
CA ASP A 238 -0.56 6.11 -9.21
C ASP A 238 -1.83 6.87 -8.79
N MET A 239 -1.87 7.35 -7.54
CA MET A 239 -3.04 7.94 -6.92
C MET A 239 -3.26 9.38 -7.42
N PRO A 240 -4.49 9.89 -7.52
CA PRO A 240 -4.69 11.30 -7.75
C PRO A 240 -4.09 12.13 -6.60
N PRO A 241 -3.69 13.40 -6.82
CA PRO A 241 -3.15 14.24 -5.76
C PRO A 241 -4.20 14.57 -4.70
N GLY A 242 -3.76 14.75 -3.46
CA GLY A 242 -4.63 15.16 -2.34
C GLY A 242 -5.16 13.99 -1.51
N THR A 243 -6.35 14.12 -0.94
CA THR A 243 -6.97 13.16 0.00
C THR A 243 -8.47 12.99 -0.28
N GLY A 244 -8.82 12.81 -1.56
CA GLY A 244 -10.20 12.79 -2.02
C GLY A 244 -10.86 11.40 -1.97
N ASP A 245 -12.07 11.31 -2.54
CA ASP A 245 -12.93 10.12 -2.52
C ASP A 245 -12.28 8.91 -3.20
N VAL A 246 -11.49 9.14 -4.27
CA VAL A 246 -10.80 8.05 -5.00
C VAL A 246 -9.81 7.33 -4.10
N GLN A 247 -9.03 8.08 -3.31
CA GLN A 247 -8.05 7.47 -2.39
C GLN A 247 -8.73 6.63 -1.31
N MET A 248 -9.84 7.12 -0.75
CA MET A 248 -10.61 6.35 0.22
C MET A 248 -11.30 5.14 -0.43
N GLY A 249 -11.74 5.26 -1.68
CA GLY A 249 -12.29 4.16 -2.47
C GLY A 249 -11.28 3.04 -2.67
N VAL A 250 -10.08 3.36 -3.16
CA VAL A 250 -9.00 2.39 -3.35
C VAL A 250 -8.58 1.74 -2.03
N ALA A 251 -8.46 2.52 -0.95
CA ALA A 251 -8.12 2.01 0.37
C ALA A 251 -9.14 0.99 0.90
N LYS A 252 -10.43 1.16 0.58
CA LYS A 252 -11.48 0.20 0.95
C LYS A 252 -11.44 -1.06 0.09
N LEU A 253 -11.13 -0.92 -1.21
CA LEU A 253 -11.07 -2.05 -2.14
C LEU A 253 -9.85 -2.93 -1.89
N ILE A 254 -8.72 -2.35 -1.48
CA ILE A 254 -7.48 -3.08 -1.20
C ILE A 254 -6.94 -2.70 0.19
N PRO A 255 -7.54 -3.18 1.28
CA PRO A 255 -7.11 -2.84 2.64
C PRO A 255 -5.73 -3.38 3.02
N ARG A 256 -5.17 -4.30 2.21
CA ARG A 256 -3.80 -4.80 2.34
C ARG A 256 -2.75 -3.92 1.65
N ALA A 257 -3.17 -2.87 0.95
CA ALA A 257 -2.25 -1.97 0.27
C ALA A 257 -1.37 -1.20 1.26
N GLU A 258 -0.17 -0.88 0.82
CA GLU A 258 0.77 -0.05 1.55
C GLU A 258 0.92 1.30 0.85
N VAL A 259 1.26 2.35 1.59
CA VAL A 259 1.33 3.70 1.05
C VAL A 259 2.77 4.20 1.07
N ILE A 260 3.25 4.65 -0.08
CA ILE A 260 4.47 5.44 -0.19
C ILE A 260 4.06 6.89 -0.50
N VAL A 261 4.57 7.83 0.31
CA VAL A 261 4.23 9.25 0.16
C VAL A 261 5.36 9.98 -0.55
N VAL A 262 5.05 10.58 -1.69
CA VAL A 262 6.00 11.40 -2.46
C VAL A 262 5.83 12.87 -2.08
N THR A 263 6.94 13.51 -1.76
CA THR A 263 7.02 14.94 -1.45
C THR A 263 8.21 15.60 -2.15
N THR A 264 8.37 16.91 -1.99
CA THR A 264 9.56 17.66 -2.34
C THR A 264 10.14 18.33 -1.09
N PRO A 265 11.37 18.87 -1.09
CA PRO A 265 11.95 19.56 0.06
C PRO A 265 11.12 20.74 0.57
N ALA A 266 10.25 21.31 -0.27
CA ALA A 266 9.51 22.53 0.06
C ALA A 266 8.54 22.31 1.24
N ARG A 267 8.61 23.15 2.28
CA ARG A 267 7.75 23.11 3.48
C ARG A 267 6.26 23.09 3.15
N ALA A 268 5.84 23.80 2.09
CA ALA A 268 4.44 23.77 1.65
C ALA A 268 4.00 22.39 1.14
N ALA A 269 4.91 21.61 0.53
CA ALA A 269 4.62 20.25 0.10
C ALA A 269 4.47 19.32 1.30
N GLN A 270 5.37 19.41 2.29
CA GLN A 270 5.34 18.60 3.52
C GLN A 270 4.04 18.79 4.30
N LYS A 271 3.62 20.06 4.54
CA LYS A 271 2.38 20.38 5.27
C LYS A 271 1.13 19.79 4.63
N VAL A 272 1.15 19.56 3.33
CA VAL A 272 0.03 18.92 2.63
C VAL A 272 0.21 17.41 2.56
N ALA A 273 1.44 16.92 2.40
CA ALA A 273 1.76 15.49 2.37
C ALA A 273 1.40 14.77 3.70
N ILE A 274 1.53 15.46 4.85
CA ILE A 274 1.09 14.89 6.13
C ILE A 274 -0.42 14.56 6.16
N ARG A 275 -1.23 15.19 5.31
CA ARG A 275 -2.65 14.84 5.17
C ARG A 275 -2.83 13.49 4.47
N ALA A 276 -1.97 13.18 3.49
CA ALA A 276 -1.97 11.86 2.83
C ALA A 276 -1.58 10.76 3.84
N VAL A 277 -0.59 11.02 4.70
CA VAL A 277 -0.26 10.15 5.85
C VAL A 277 -1.46 9.97 6.78
N GLY A 278 -2.14 11.08 7.14
CA GLY A 278 -3.33 11.05 8.00
C GLY A 278 -4.49 10.26 7.37
N MET A 279 -4.68 10.37 6.05
CA MET A 279 -5.67 9.58 5.32
C MET A 279 -5.31 8.08 5.34
N ALA A 280 -4.07 7.72 5.03
CA ALA A 280 -3.61 6.34 5.10
C ALA A 280 -3.87 5.72 6.48
N ARG A 281 -3.52 6.44 7.56
CA ARG A 281 -3.78 6.00 8.93
C ARG A 281 -5.27 5.82 9.25
N LYS A 282 -6.12 6.77 8.80
CA LYS A 282 -7.57 6.67 8.99
C LYS A 282 -8.20 5.52 8.21
N SER A 283 -7.57 5.12 7.11
CA SER A 283 -7.96 3.97 6.31
C SER A 283 -7.27 2.68 6.74
N TYR A 284 -6.56 2.70 7.87
CA TYR A 284 -5.79 1.56 8.41
C TYR A 284 -4.71 1.02 7.47
N LEU A 285 -4.23 1.84 6.52
CA LEU A 285 -3.13 1.48 5.63
C LEU A 285 -1.79 1.77 6.28
N ARG A 286 -0.84 0.87 6.10
CA ARG A 286 0.56 1.09 6.50
C ARG A 286 1.21 2.12 5.59
N VAL A 287 1.89 3.11 6.18
CA VAL A 287 2.79 3.98 5.43
C VAL A 287 4.15 3.29 5.37
N ALA A 288 4.47 2.71 4.22
CA ALA A 288 5.72 1.98 4.00
C ALA A 288 6.94 2.89 3.96
N GLY A 289 6.76 4.14 3.51
CA GLY A 289 7.85 5.10 3.52
C GLY A 289 7.53 6.42 2.84
N VAL A 290 8.53 7.28 2.82
CA VAL A 290 8.52 8.60 2.17
C VAL A 290 9.60 8.63 1.10
N ILE A 291 9.31 9.24 -0.04
CA ILE A 291 10.29 9.56 -1.09
C ILE A 291 10.33 11.08 -1.23
N GLU A 292 11.53 11.65 -1.12
CA GLU A 292 11.76 13.05 -1.45
C GLU A 292 12.19 13.14 -2.93
N ASN A 293 11.34 13.72 -3.76
CA ASN A 293 11.64 13.99 -5.15
C ASN A 293 12.11 15.44 -5.31
N MET A 294 12.92 15.70 -6.34
CA MET A 294 13.51 17.03 -6.61
C MET A 294 14.35 17.54 -5.43
N SER A 295 15.16 16.67 -4.80
CA SER A 295 15.91 16.96 -3.58
C SER A 295 16.95 18.05 -3.79
N ALA A 296 17.75 17.96 -4.85
CA ALA A 296 18.74 18.96 -5.22
C ALA A 296 18.96 18.95 -6.74
N PHE A 297 19.40 20.06 -7.29
CA PHE A 297 19.87 20.17 -8.66
C PHE A 297 21.40 20.17 -8.69
N HIS A 298 21.99 19.26 -9.45
CA HIS A 298 23.43 19.21 -9.71
C HIS A 298 23.69 19.80 -11.07
N CYS A 299 24.50 20.86 -11.13
CA CYS A 299 24.85 21.45 -12.39
C CYS A 299 26.11 20.79 -13.00
N ASP A 300 26.34 21.00 -14.30
CA ASP A 300 27.46 20.43 -15.05
C ASP A 300 28.86 20.95 -14.56
N HIS A 301 28.86 21.99 -13.74
CA HIS A 301 30.07 22.54 -13.11
C HIS A 301 30.41 21.91 -11.75
N GLY A 302 29.61 20.92 -11.30
CA GLY A 302 29.79 20.19 -10.04
C GLY A 302 29.22 20.89 -8.81
N GLU A 303 28.50 21.99 -8.97
CA GLU A 303 27.81 22.65 -7.86
C GLU A 303 26.41 22.08 -7.63
N THR A 304 25.97 22.07 -6.36
CA THR A 304 24.65 21.56 -5.93
C THR A 304 23.78 22.71 -5.44
N TYR A 305 22.59 22.81 -5.95
CA TYR A 305 21.61 23.85 -5.61
C TYR A 305 20.35 23.25 -5.00
N ALA A 306 20.01 23.65 -3.78
CA ALA A 306 18.79 23.27 -3.09
C ALA A 306 17.61 24.17 -3.53
N LEU A 307 17.16 24.04 -4.77
CA LEU A 307 16.16 24.93 -5.39
C LEU A 307 14.82 24.96 -4.63
N PHE A 308 14.46 23.89 -3.97
CA PHE A 308 13.21 23.79 -3.19
C PHE A 308 13.45 23.68 -1.67
N GLY A 309 14.68 23.96 -1.21
CA GLY A 309 15.10 23.75 0.18
C GLY A 309 15.69 22.36 0.39
N GLU A 310 15.88 21.97 1.65
CA GLU A 310 16.56 20.73 2.03
C GLU A 310 15.80 19.99 3.14
N GLY A 311 15.91 18.66 3.16
CA GLY A 311 15.52 17.81 4.27
C GLY A 311 14.02 17.68 4.53
N GLY A 312 13.17 18.11 3.59
CA GLY A 312 11.73 18.06 3.74
C GLY A 312 11.16 16.66 3.79
N GLY A 313 11.71 15.76 2.99
CA GLY A 313 11.32 14.35 3.02
C GLY A 313 11.70 13.69 4.33
N ARG A 314 12.87 14.00 4.86
CA ARG A 314 13.34 13.50 6.17
C ARG A 314 12.43 13.97 7.30
N GLN A 315 12.05 15.25 7.29
CA GLN A 315 11.10 15.78 8.27
C GLN A 315 9.74 15.10 8.14
N LEU A 316 9.22 14.94 6.92
CA LEU A 316 7.96 14.24 6.70
C LEU A 316 8.04 12.77 7.13
N ALA A 317 9.15 12.08 6.89
CA ALA A 317 9.37 10.71 7.33
C ALA A 317 9.30 10.59 8.85
N THR A 318 9.94 11.53 9.57
CA THR A 318 9.87 11.63 11.03
C THR A 318 8.43 11.87 11.50
N ASP A 319 7.73 12.86 10.93
CA ASP A 319 6.34 13.19 11.29
C ASP A 319 5.37 12.04 10.97
N ALA A 320 5.68 11.28 9.93
CA ALA A 320 4.94 10.10 9.52
C ALA A 320 5.32 8.84 10.32
N GLY A 321 6.36 8.85 11.14
CA GLY A 321 6.87 7.64 11.80
C GLY A 321 7.15 6.52 10.77
N ALA A 322 7.72 6.86 9.61
CA ALA A 322 7.98 5.96 8.51
C ALA A 322 9.39 6.22 7.94
N PRO A 323 10.05 5.25 7.31
CA PRO A 323 11.38 5.45 6.76
C PRO A 323 11.38 6.45 5.59
N LEU A 324 12.49 7.18 5.42
CA LEU A 324 12.82 7.85 4.17
C LEU A 324 13.45 6.79 3.24
N LEU A 325 12.74 6.43 2.16
CA LEU A 325 13.19 5.40 1.22
C LEU A 325 14.31 5.89 0.30
N GLY A 326 14.33 7.19 0.03
CA GLY A 326 15.37 7.83 -0.76
C GLY A 326 15.04 9.26 -1.16
N GLU A 327 16.05 9.91 -1.70
CA GLU A 327 16.02 11.28 -2.20
C GLU A 327 16.41 11.25 -3.69
N ILE A 328 15.54 11.76 -4.56
CA ILE A 328 15.71 11.75 -6.02
C ILE A 328 16.14 13.15 -6.43
N PRO A 329 17.30 13.33 -7.06
CA PRO A 329 17.74 14.63 -7.52
C PRO A 329 16.86 15.18 -8.65
N LEU A 330 16.86 16.50 -8.79
CA LEU A 330 16.21 17.18 -9.90
C LEU A 330 17.12 17.12 -11.13
N GLU A 331 16.69 16.40 -12.15
CA GLU A 331 17.40 16.29 -13.43
C GLU A 331 16.44 16.47 -14.61
N SER A 332 16.91 17.15 -15.65
CA SER A 332 16.18 17.33 -16.91
C SER A 332 15.90 15.99 -17.63
N SER A 333 16.78 15.01 -17.43
CA SER A 333 16.67 13.64 -17.95
C SER A 333 15.38 12.94 -17.51
N VAL A 334 14.91 13.21 -16.28
CA VAL A 334 13.64 12.63 -15.76
C VAL A 334 12.45 13.14 -16.56
N SER A 335 12.39 14.44 -16.85
CA SER A 335 11.33 15.03 -17.66
C SER A 335 11.42 14.56 -19.12
N ALA A 336 12.61 14.66 -19.72
CA ALA A 336 12.81 14.23 -21.09
C ALA A 336 12.52 12.74 -21.30
N GLY A 337 12.92 11.88 -20.35
CA GLY A 337 12.60 10.46 -20.37
C GLY A 337 11.10 10.20 -20.29
N GLY A 338 10.38 10.96 -19.45
CA GLY A 338 8.92 10.88 -19.37
C GLY A 338 8.22 11.31 -20.66
N ASP A 339 8.72 12.33 -21.35
CA ASP A 339 8.16 12.79 -22.61
C ASP A 339 8.43 11.82 -23.77
N LEU A 340 9.58 11.14 -23.74
CA LEU A 340 9.98 10.16 -24.75
C LEU A 340 9.50 8.73 -24.46
N GLY A 341 8.84 8.48 -23.34
CA GLY A 341 8.43 7.15 -22.93
C GLY A 341 9.60 6.23 -22.54
N THR A 342 10.72 6.81 -22.11
CA THR A 342 11.95 6.09 -21.72
C THR A 342 12.29 6.42 -20.26
N PRO A 343 11.78 5.63 -19.29
CA PRO A 343 12.03 5.87 -17.88
C PRO A 343 13.51 6.00 -17.56
N VAL A 344 13.91 7.06 -16.85
CA VAL A 344 15.31 7.36 -16.54
C VAL A 344 15.96 6.27 -15.68
N ALA A 345 15.18 5.55 -14.89
CA ALA A 345 15.65 4.43 -14.07
C ALA A 345 16.37 3.33 -14.87
N LEU A 346 16.11 3.24 -16.18
CA LEU A 346 16.75 2.30 -17.11
C LEU A 346 18.04 2.82 -17.72
N GLY A 347 18.36 4.09 -17.51
CA GLY A 347 19.59 4.75 -17.98
C GLY A 347 20.63 4.87 -16.89
N ASP A 348 21.50 5.87 -17.07
CA ASP A 348 22.59 6.19 -16.17
C ASP A 348 22.36 7.56 -15.53
N GLY A 349 23.12 7.84 -14.46
CA GLY A 349 23.11 9.12 -13.76
C GLY A 349 22.47 9.07 -12.38
N PRO A 350 22.62 10.14 -11.60
CA PRO A 350 22.22 10.21 -10.21
C PRO A 350 20.74 9.92 -9.97
N ALA A 351 19.83 10.40 -10.82
CA ALA A 351 18.39 10.10 -10.70
C ALA A 351 18.10 8.62 -10.97
N ALA A 352 18.75 8.03 -11.98
CA ALA A 352 18.60 6.61 -12.29
C ALA A 352 19.08 5.72 -11.13
N GLU A 353 20.22 6.07 -10.54
CA GLU A 353 20.77 5.37 -9.37
C GLU A 353 19.83 5.49 -8.17
N ALA A 354 19.29 6.68 -7.90
CA ALA A 354 18.34 6.90 -6.81
C ALA A 354 17.06 6.06 -6.98
N PHE A 355 16.49 5.99 -8.18
CA PHE A 355 15.32 5.16 -8.44
C PHE A 355 15.61 3.67 -8.23
N ARG A 356 16.76 3.18 -8.69
CA ARG A 356 17.18 1.78 -8.49
C ARG A 356 17.40 1.47 -7.01
N ALA A 357 18.09 2.36 -6.27
CA ALA A 357 18.31 2.20 -4.83
C ALA A 357 16.98 2.17 -4.04
N ILE A 358 16.00 3.02 -4.42
CA ILE A 358 14.68 3.00 -3.81
C ILE A 358 13.94 1.70 -4.14
N ALA A 359 14.05 1.20 -5.38
CA ALA A 359 13.46 -0.09 -5.77
C ALA A 359 14.10 -1.26 -5.00
N ASP A 360 15.41 -1.23 -4.76
CA ASP A 360 16.11 -2.20 -3.90
C ASP A 360 15.55 -2.17 -2.48
N HIS A 361 15.47 -0.98 -1.89
CA HIS A 361 14.91 -0.79 -0.55
C HIS A 361 13.46 -1.26 -0.45
N ILE A 362 12.64 -1.05 -1.49
CA ILE A 362 11.25 -1.57 -1.53
C ILE A 362 11.25 -3.09 -1.48
N VAL A 363 12.04 -3.76 -2.30
CA VAL A 363 12.06 -5.23 -2.39
C VAL A 363 12.67 -5.88 -1.15
N GLU A 364 13.72 -5.29 -0.60
CA GLU A 364 14.48 -5.89 0.48
C GLU A 364 13.90 -5.60 1.86
N GLU A 365 13.34 -4.40 2.07
CA GLU A 365 13.00 -3.93 3.40
C GLU A 365 11.58 -3.38 3.53
N ALA A 366 11.17 -2.45 2.66
CA ALA A 366 9.96 -1.69 2.88
C ALA A 366 8.70 -2.49 2.57
N VAL A 367 8.67 -3.21 1.44
CA VAL A 367 7.53 -4.03 0.98
C VAL A 367 8.06 -5.33 0.34
N PRO A 368 8.75 -6.18 1.08
CA PRO A 368 9.36 -7.40 0.53
C PRO A 368 8.30 -8.38 0.01
N LEU A 369 8.67 -9.12 -1.05
CA LEU A 369 7.90 -10.27 -1.52
C LEU A 369 8.11 -11.40 -0.50
N THR A 370 7.17 -11.54 0.42
CA THR A 370 7.16 -12.66 1.36
C THR A 370 6.41 -13.82 0.73
N ALA A 371 7.05 -15.00 0.67
CA ALA A 371 6.31 -16.21 0.37
C ALA A 371 5.20 -16.37 1.44
N MET A 372 3.94 -16.49 1.01
CA MET A 372 2.78 -16.80 1.85
C MET A 372 2.89 -18.23 2.41
N ALA A 373 3.98 -18.54 3.11
CA ALA A 373 4.30 -19.88 3.64
C ALA A 373 4.15 -19.96 5.17
N GLY A 374 3.63 -18.90 5.79
CA GLY A 374 3.48 -18.82 7.24
C GLY A 374 2.40 -19.75 7.80
N CYS A 375 2.57 -20.14 9.05
CA CYS A 375 1.63 -21.03 9.76
C CYS A 375 0.27 -20.36 9.95
N SER A 376 0.27 -19.04 10.23
CA SER A 376 -0.94 -18.22 10.44
C SER A 376 -1.71 -17.98 9.15
N ALA A 377 -1.03 -17.76 8.02
CA ALA A 377 -1.67 -17.62 6.71
C ALA A 377 -2.40 -18.92 6.32
N ARG A 378 -1.76 -20.08 6.46
CA ARG A 378 -2.40 -21.39 6.22
C ARG A 378 -3.60 -21.65 7.12
N MET A 379 -3.55 -21.21 8.39
CA MET A 379 -4.68 -21.29 9.31
C MET A 379 -5.83 -20.36 8.89
N LEU A 380 -5.51 -19.15 8.41
CA LEU A 380 -6.49 -18.20 7.92
C LEU A 380 -7.15 -18.70 6.64
N ASP A 381 -6.37 -19.18 5.66
CA ASP A 381 -6.87 -19.77 4.42
C ASP A 381 -7.76 -20.98 4.68
N ALA A 382 -7.34 -21.88 5.59
CA ALA A 382 -8.15 -23.03 6.01
C ALA A 382 -9.46 -22.60 6.70
N ALA A 383 -9.43 -21.52 7.48
CA ALA A 383 -10.61 -20.98 8.14
C ALA A 383 -11.57 -20.31 7.15
N VAL A 384 -11.03 -19.60 6.14
CA VAL A 384 -11.81 -18.99 5.05
C VAL A 384 -12.43 -20.08 4.19
N ALA A 385 -11.65 -21.07 3.74
CA ALA A 385 -12.16 -22.20 2.97
C ALA A 385 -13.26 -22.99 3.71
N ALA A 386 -13.14 -23.14 5.04
CA ALA A 386 -14.18 -23.78 5.86
C ALA A 386 -15.47 -22.94 5.97
N LEU A 387 -15.38 -21.60 5.90
CA LEU A 387 -16.53 -20.70 5.85
C LEU A 387 -17.21 -20.77 4.47
N ASP A 388 -16.42 -20.67 3.40
CA ASP A 388 -16.93 -20.77 2.03
C ASP A 388 -17.62 -22.12 1.76
N ALA A 389 -17.09 -23.23 2.32
CA ALA A 389 -17.71 -24.57 2.25
C ALA A 389 -19.05 -24.64 3.02
N ARG A 390 -19.19 -23.95 4.15
CA ARG A 390 -20.45 -23.89 4.91
C ARG A 390 -21.52 -23.07 4.20
N ASP A 391 -21.13 -22.00 3.53
CA ASP A 391 -22.06 -21.17 2.74
C ASP A 391 -22.50 -21.89 1.45
N ALA A 392 -21.62 -22.75 0.88
CA ALA A 392 -21.94 -23.59 -0.28
C ALA A 392 -22.84 -24.79 0.06
N ASP A 393 -22.79 -25.32 1.29
CA ASP A 393 -23.62 -26.46 1.76
C ASP A 393 -25.03 -26.05 2.23
N GLY A 394 -25.45 -24.79 2.01
CA GLY A 394 -26.78 -24.29 2.37
C GLY A 394 -27.05 -24.46 3.87
N GLY A 395 -27.03 -23.38 4.62
CA GLY A 395 -27.33 -23.38 6.04
C GLY A 395 -28.63 -24.14 6.33
N PRO A 396 -28.82 -24.71 7.54
CA PRO A 396 -29.95 -25.55 7.86
C PRO A 396 -31.25 -24.79 7.57
N GLU A 397 -32.06 -25.35 6.67
CA GLU A 397 -33.45 -24.92 6.49
C GLU A 397 -34.08 -24.77 7.87
N ALA A 398 -34.54 -23.57 8.17
CA ALA A 398 -35.35 -23.33 9.36
C ALA A 398 -36.58 -24.22 9.27
N THR A 399 -36.53 -25.38 9.95
CA THR A 399 -37.67 -26.26 10.11
C THR A 399 -38.80 -25.45 10.70
N GLY A 400 -39.83 -25.25 9.90
CA GLY A 400 -41.04 -24.52 10.25
C GLY A 400 -41.63 -25.04 11.55
N VAL A 401 -41.73 -24.15 12.52
CA VAL A 401 -42.54 -24.37 13.72
C VAL A 401 -44.01 -24.44 13.27
N GLY A 402 -44.59 -25.62 13.45
CA GLY A 402 -45.95 -25.94 13.07
C GLY A 402 -46.96 -24.93 13.61
N GLY A 403 -47.70 -24.34 12.68
CA GLY A 403 -48.84 -23.49 13.00
C GLY A 403 -49.91 -24.28 13.74
N THR A 404 -50.17 -23.93 14.99
CA THR A 404 -51.33 -24.34 15.75
C THR A 404 -52.58 -23.68 15.18
N HIS A 405 -53.43 -24.49 14.60
CA HIS A 405 -54.74 -24.12 14.09
C HIS A 405 -55.65 -23.69 15.25
N VAL A 406 -56.00 -22.43 15.31
CA VAL A 406 -57.03 -21.91 16.19
C VAL A 406 -58.37 -21.92 15.44
N PRO A 407 -59.41 -22.62 15.89
CA PRO A 407 -60.70 -22.61 15.24
C PRO A 407 -61.49 -21.32 15.55
N THR A 408 -61.98 -20.67 14.52
CA THR A 408 -62.88 -19.52 14.60
C THR A 408 -64.31 -19.98 15.06
N PRO A 409 -64.96 -19.26 15.98
CA PRO A 409 -66.37 -19.55 16.32
C PRO A 409 -67.30 -18.97 15.26
N SER A 410 -68.27 -19.83 14.81
CA SER A 410 -69.33 -19.45 13.90
C SER A 410 -70.33 -18.52 14.58
N SER A 411 -70.71 -17.50 13.85
CA SER A 411 -71.80 -16.56 14.15
C SER A 411 -73.18 -17.26 14.10
N ARG A 412 -73.97 -16.98 15.11
CA ARG A 412 -75.38 -16.74 14.96
C ARG A 412 -75.67 -15.33 15.42
#